data_398108a8878ddfcca25ad319fa8768d0
#
_entry.id   398108a8878ddfcca25ad319fa8768d0
#
_cell.length_a   1.000
_cell.length_b   1.000
_cell.length_c   1.000
_cell.angle_alpha   90.00
_cell.angle_beta   90.00
_cell.angle_gamma   90.00
#
_symmetry.space_group_name_H-M   'P 1'
#
loop_
_entity.id
_entity.type
_entity.pdbx_description
1 polymer ?
#
loop_
_entity_poly.entity_id
_entity_poly.type
_entity_poly.pdbx_seq_one_letter_code
_entity_poly.pdbx_strand_id
1 'polypeptide(L)'
;THPLLKIVNSSFVDLPTPSNLSYLWNFGSLLGVCLIMQIITGLFLAMHYTADTTSAFSSVMYNCRDVNYGWMMRSTHANGASFFFICIYLHIGRGLYYGSYMYKETWNIGVILLFLVMATA
;
A
#
# COMPACT_ATOMS: atom_id res chain seq x y z
N THR A 1 -3.88 8.09 -29.68
CA THR A 1 -3.54 7.56 -28.37
C THR A 1 -4.69 7.74 -27.39
N HIS A 2 -4.88 6.75 -26.53
CA HIS A 2 -5.99 6.75 -25.58
C HIS A 2 -5.79 7.82 -24.50
N PRO A 3 -6.86 8.58 -24.12
CA PRO A 3 -6.70 9.63 -23.09
C PRO A 3 -6.19 9.12 -21.75
N LEU A 4 -6.60 7.92 -21.32
CA LEU A 4 -6.13 7.31 -20.08
C LEU A 4 -4.63 6.99 -20.14
N LEU A 5 -4.15 6.55 -21.28
CA LEU A 5 -2.73 6.28 -21.49
C LEU A 5 -1.91 7.57 -21.43
N LYS A 6 -2.44 8.68 -21.91
CA LYS A 6 -1.78 9.98 -21.77
C LYS A 6 -1.63 10.40 -20.32
N ILE A 7 -2.68 10.21 -19.52
CA ILE A 7 -2.66 10.54 -18.10
C ILE A 7 -1.60 9.70 -17.38
N VAL A 8 -1.58 8.39 -17.63
CA VAL A 8 -0.58 7.49 -17.05
C VAL A 8 0.83 7.90 -17.45
N ASN A 9 1.04 8.16 -18.74
CA ASN A 9 2.35 8.56 -19.24
C ASN A 9 2.83 9.87 -18.60
N SER A 10 1.95 10.87 -18.52
CA SER A 10 2.28 12.16 -17.91
C SER A 10 2.58 12.04 -16.42
N SER A 11 1.92 11.12 -15.72
CA SER A 11 2.07 10.97 -14.28
C SER A 11 3.25 10.11 -13.87
N PHE A 12 3.56 9.07 -14.65
CA PHE A 12 4.56 8.07 -14.25
C PHE A 12 5.82 8.07 -15.09
N VAL A 13 5.75 8.52 -16.33
CA VAL A 13 6.90 8.46 -17.25
C VAL A 13 7.50 9.85 -17.48
N ASP A 14 6.66 10.79 -17.88
CA ASP A 14 7.11 12.12 -18.32
C ASP A 14 6.94 13.21 -17.26
N LEU A 15 6.57 12.85 -16.03
CA LEU A 15 6.39 13.84 -14.97
C LEU A 15 7.73 14.56 -14.69
N PRO A 16 7.77 15.89 -14.82
CA PRO A 16 8.99 16.64 -14.51
C PRO A 16 9.31 16.54 -13.01
N THR A 17 10.54 16.16 -12.70
CA THR A 17 11.00 16.07 -11.31
C THR A 17 12.34 16.76 -11.16
N PRO A 18 12.62 17.34 -9.97
CA PRO A 18 13.96 17.85 -9.70
C PRO A 18 15.01 16.74 -9.76
N SER A 19 16.20 17.07 -10.25
CA SER A 19 17.30 16.09 -10.35
C SER A 19 17.96 15.77 -9.01
N ASN A 20 17.69 16.58 -7.99
CA ASN A 20 18.35 16.46 -6.68
C ASN A 20 17.47 15.73 -5.64
N LEU A 21 16.60 14.81 -6.08
CA LEU A 21 15.78 14.03 -5.17
C LEU A 21 16.65 13.14 -4.29
N SER A 22 16.36 13.11 -2.99
CA SER A 22 17.04 12.24 -2.06
C SER A 22 16.37 10.85 -2.03
N TYR A 23 16.99 9.91 -1.28
CA TYR A 23 16.43 8.57 -1.12
C TYR A 23 15.03 8.58 -0.48
N LEU A 24 14.65 9.67 0.20
CA LEU A 24 13.33 9.78 0.81
C LEU A 24 12.20 9.80 -0.21
N TRP A 25 12.50 10.15 -1.48
CA TRP A 25 11.50 10.09 -2.55
C TRP A 25 11.20 8.66 -3.00
N ASN A 26 12.03 7.70 -2.61
CA ASN A 26 11.81 6.29 -2.93
C ASN A 26 10.65 5.67 -2.16
N PHE A 27 10.21 6.30 -1.07
CA PHE A 27 9.13 5.75 -0.26
C PHE A 27 7.78 5.74 -0.96
N GLY A 28 7.56 6.63 -1.94
CA GLY A 28 6.33 6.61 -2.73
C GLY A 28 6.21 5.35 -3.57
N SER A 29 7.27 5.00 -4.31
CA SER A 29 7.28 3.76 -5.10
C SER A 29 7.29 2.53 -4.21
N LEU A 30 7.98 2.59 -3.07
CA LEU A 30 7.98 1.50 -2.10
C LEU A 30 6.58 1.27 -1.53
N LEU A 31 5.82 2.33 -1.27
CA LEU A 31 4.42 2.22 -0.86
C LEU A 31 3.57 1.55 -1.94
N GLY A 32 3.82 1.87 -3.21
CA GLY A 32 3.14 1.21 -4.32
C GLY A 32 3.41 -0.28 -4.35
N VAL A 33 4.66 -0.69 -4.15
CA VAL A 33 5.04 -2.11 -4.08
C VAL A 33 4.35 -2.79 -2.89
N CYS A 34 4.34 -2.14 -1.73
CA CYS A 34 3.66 -2.68 -0.54
C CYS A 34 2.16 -2.84 -0.78
N LEU A 35 1.54 -1.89 -1.46
CA LEU A 35 0.11 -1.96 -1.77
C LEU A 35 -0.20 -3.14 -2.66
N ILE A 36 0.58 -3.35 -3.73
CA ILE A 36 0.40 -4.48 -4.62
C ILE A 36 0.54 -5.80 -3.85
N MET A 37 1.55 -5.90 -3.00
CA MET A 37 1.77 -7.08 -2.17
C MET A 37 0.59 -7.34 -1.24
N GLN A 38 0.04 -6.30 -0.60
CA GLN A 38 -1.10 -6.43 0.29
C GLN A 38 -2.36 -6.87 -0.46
N ILE A 39 -2.59 -6.34 -1.66
CA ILE A 39 -3.73 -6.74 -2.48
C ILE A 39 -3.62 -8.21 -2.86
N ILE A 40 -2.46 -8.65 -3.33
CA ILE A 40 -2.26 -10.04 -3.78
C ILE A 40 -2.38 -10.99 -2.60
N THR A 41 -1.68 -10.73 -1.51
CA THR A 41 -1.73 -11.61 -0.32
C THR A 41 -3.12 -11.63 0.29
N GLY A 42 -3.81 -10.49 0.33
CA GLY A 42 -5.16 -10.40 0.86
C GLY A 42 -6.17 -11.17 0.02
N LEU A 43 -6.03 -11.13 -1.31
CA LEU A 43 -6.91 -11.89 -2.19
C LEU A 43 -6.79 -13.39 -1.92
N PHE A 44 -5.56 -13.91 -1.80
CA PHE A 44 -5.35 -15.33 -1.50
C PHE A 44 -5.84 -15.70 -0.11
N LEU A 45 -5.68 -14.81 0.87
CA LEU A 45 -6.20 -15.06 2.22
C LEU A 45 -7.72 -15.13 2.23
N ALA A 46 -8.38 -14.30 1.44
CA ALA A 46 -9.85 -14.23 1.39
C ALA A 46 -10.46 -15.48 0.75
N MET A 47 -9.72 -16.20 -0.09
CA MET A 47 -10.24 -17.40 -0.77
C MET A 47 -10.65 -18.51 0.20
N HIS A 48 -10.02 -18.57 1.37
CA HIS A 48 -10.25 -19.65 2.33
C HIS A 48 -10.79 -19.15 3.68
N TYR A 49 -11.05 -17.85 3.78
CA TYR A 49 -11.56 -17.25 5.01
C TYR A 49 -13.08 -17.35 5.06
N THR A 50 -13.61 -17.76 6.22
CA THR A 50 -15.03 -17.81 6.47
C THR A 50 -15.40 -16.73 7.49
N ALA A 51 -16.22 -15.77 7.08
CA ALA A 51 -16.62 -14.63 7.91
C ALA A 51 -17.84 -15.00 8.76
N ASP A 52 -17.65 -15.91 9.69
CA ASP A 52 -18.70 -16.42 10.58
C ASP A 52 -18.12 -16.50 11.99
N THR A 53 -18.89 -16.08 12.98
CA THR A 53 -18.44 -16.06 14.38
C THR A 53 -18.01 -17.43 14.89
N THR A 54 -18.62 -18.50 14.36
CA THR A 54 -18.31 -19.86 14.79
C THR A 54 -17.10 -20.47 14.09
N SER A 55 -16.75 -20.01 12.88
CA SER A 55 -15.72 -20.65 12.06
C SER A 55 -14.62 -19.74 11.59
N ALA A 56 -14.68 -18.44 11.90
CA ALA A 56 -13.67 -17.48 11.44
C ALA A 56 -12.25 -17.85 11.92
N PHE A 57 -12.11 -18.12 13.22
CA PHE A 57 -10.80 -18.48 13.79
C PHE A 57 -10.30 -19.79 13.19
N SER A 58 -11.16 -20.77 13.07
CA SER A 58 -10.79 -22.08 12.50
C SER A 58 -10.38 -21.97 11.05
N SER A 59 -11.03 -21.11 10.27
CA SER A 59 -10.67 -20.91 8.86
C SER A 59 -9.30 -20.26 8.72
N VAL A 60 -8.94 -19.35 9.61
CA VAL A 60 -7.60 -18.74 9.64
C VAL A 60 -6.55 -19.81 9.98
N MET A 61 -6.84 -20.68 10.96
CA MET A 61 -5.91 -21.76 11.32
C MET A 61 -5.78 -22.76 10.18
N TYR A 62 -6.86 -23.10 9.50
CA TYR A 62 -6.85 -23.95 8.32
C TYR A 62 -5.97 -23.35 7.23
N ASN A 63 -6.11 -22.06 6.98
CA ASN A 63 -5.31 -21.32 5.99
C ASN A 63 -3.82 -21.43 6.32
N CYS A 64 -3.46 -21.27 7.59
CA CYS A 64 -2.06 -21.32 8.01
C CYS A 64 -1.46 -22.72 7.97
N ARG A 65 -2.27 -23.76 8.21
CA ARG A 65 -1.79 -25.14 8.35
C ARG A 65 -1.91 -25.97 7.08
N ASP A 66 -3.06 -25.90 6.44
CA ASP A 66 -3.40 -26.86 5.38
C ASP A 66 -3.35 -26.27 3.97
N VAL A 67 -3.56 -24.96 3.81
CA VAL A 67 -3.44 -24.31 2.52
C VAL A 67 -1.95 -24.13 2.18
N ASN A 68 -1.55 -24.52 0.96
CA ASN A 68 -0.17 -24.38 0.51
C ASN A 68 0.26 -22.91 0.60
N TYR A 69 1.34 -22.64 1.34
CA TYR A 69 1.88 -21.31 1.57
C TYR A 69 0.91 -20.34 2.28
N GLY A 70 -0.17 -20.85 2.87
CA GLY A 70 -1.11 -20.01 3.62
C GLY A 70 -0.45 -19.32 4.80
N TRP A 71 0.44 -20.01 5.50
CA TRP A 71 1.22 -19.43 6.60
C TRP A 71 2.07 -18.26 6.13
N MET A 72 2.66 -18.39 4.95
CA MET A 72 3.50 -17.34 4.36
C MET A 72 2.63 -16.13 3.95
N MET A 73 1.49 -16.37 3.33
CA MET A 73 0.56 -15.30 2.94
C MET A 73 0.05 -14.53 4.14
N ARG A 74 -0.34 -15.25 5.20
CA ARG A 74 -0.83 -14.63 6.45
C ARG A 74 0.26 -13.77 7.10
N SER A 75 1.46 -14.31 7.24
CA SER A 75 2.57 -13.61 7.86
C SER A 75 3.03 -12.41 7.03
N THR A 76 3.09 -12.56 5.71
CA THR A 76 3.47 -11.48 4.81
C THR A 76 2.44 -10.35 4.87
N HIS A 77 1.16 -10.69 4.88
CA HIS A 77 0.11 -9.68 4.95
C HIS A 77 0.14 -8.92 6.29
N ALA A 78 0.29 -9.64 7.38
CA ALA A 78 0.33 -9.04 8.72
C ALA A 78 1.53 -8.10 8.89
N ASN A 79 2.71 -8.57 8.52
CA ASN A 79 3.94 -7.77 8.67
C ASN A 79 4.04 -6.69 7.60
N GLY A 80 3.52 -6.97 6.41
CA GLY A 80 3.47 -6.00 5.32
C GLY A 80 2.60 -4.80 5.66
N ALA A 81 1.52 -5.01 6.41
CA ALA A 81 0.67 -3.90 6.87
C ALA A 81 1.45 -2.95 7.77
N SER A 82 2.21 -3.48 8.72
CA SER A 82 3.06 -2.67 9.60
C SER A 82 4.13 -1.92 8.79
N PHE A 83 4.78 -2.60 7.87
CA PHE A 83 5.79 -2.00 7.01
C PHE A 83 5.20 -0.89 6.14
N PHE A 84 3.99 -1.11 5.64
CA PHE A 84 3.26 -0.13 4.84
C PHE A 84 3.08 1.18 5.63
N PHE A 85 2.61 1.09 6.87
CA PHE A 85 2.41 2.28 7.71
C PHE A 85 3.73 2.95 8.09
N ILE A 86 4.79 2.20 8.32
CA ILE A 86 6.13 2.76 8.56
C ILE A 86 6.54 3.60 7.35
N CYS A 87 6.37 3.06 6.14
CA CYS A 87 6.69 3.78 4.90
C CYS A 87 5.83 5.02 4.74
N ILE A 88 4.54 4.95 5.12
CA ILE A 88 3.65 6.11 5.07
C ILE A 88 4.16 7.21 5.99
N TYR A 89 4.55 6.88 7.21
CA TYR A 89 5.05 7.87 8.16
C TYR A 89 6.33 8.54 7.65
N LEU A 90 7.24 7.77 7.08
CA LEU A 90 8.46 8.31 6.48
C LEU A 90 8.15 9.19 5.28
N HIS A 91 7.17 8.78 4.48
CA HIS A 91 6.72 9.53 3.31
C HIS A 91 6.11 10.87 3.73
N ILE A 92 5.27 10.89 4.76
CA ILE A 92 4.67 12.10 5.30
C ILE A 92 5.73 12.99 5.94
N GLY A 93 6.64 12.40 6.71
CA GLY A 93 7.74 13.13 7.35
C GLY A 93 8.61 13.84 6.34
N ARG A 94 8.88 13.19 5.21
CA ARG A 94 9.59 13.82 4.09
C ARG A 94 8.85 15.07 3.60
N GLY A 95 7.51 14.96 3.43
CA GLY A 95 6.69 16.08 2.99
C GLY A 95 6.74 17.26 3.94
N LEU A 96 6.75 16.99 5.25
CA LEU A 96 6.86 18.03 6.26
C LEU A 96 8.25 18.65 6.29
N TYR A 97 9.28 17.82 6.20
CA TYR A 97 10.66 18.30 6.27
C TYR A 97 11.03 19.17 5.07
N TYR A 98 10.63 18.78 3.86
CA TYR A 98 10.99 19.48 2.63
C TYR A 98 9.95 20.50 2.17
N GLY A 99 8.87 20.69 2.93
CA GLY A 99 7.84 21.66 2.59
C GLY A 99 6.95 21.28 1.43
N SER A 100 6.91 20.00 1.07
CA SER A 100 6.10 19.53 -0.06
C SER A 100 4.60 19.74 0.14
N TYR A 101 4.16 19.98 1.38
CA TYR A 101 2.76 20.30 1.69
C TYR A 101 2.27 21.58 1.04
N MET A 102 3.16 22.42 0.53
CA MET A 102 2.79 23.63 -0.19
C MET A 102 2.12 23.33 -1.53
N TYR A 103 2.34 22.12 -2.06
CA TYR A 103 1.58 21.64 -3.22
C TYR A 103 0.26 21.09 -2.74
N LYS A 104 -0.75 21.96 -2.63
CA LYS A 104 -2.02 21.68 -1.97
C LYS A 104 -2.74 20.44 -2.50
N GLU A 105 -2.82 20.32 -3.82
CA GLU A 105 -3.53 19.20 -4.45
C GLU A 105 -2.87 17.86 -4.13
N THR A 106 -1.56 17.80 -4.24
CA THR A 106 -0.79 16.60 -3.93
C THR A 106 -0.94 16.22 -2.46
N TRP A 107 -0.85 17.21 -1.58
CA TRP A 107 -0.99 16.99 -0.13
C TRP A 107 -2.39 16.48 0.21
N ASN A 108 -3.42 17.09 -0.38
CA ASN A 108 -4.81 16.71 -0.11
C ASN A 108 -5.11 15.29 -0.58
N ILE A 109 -4.61 14.90 -1.75
CA ILE A 109 -4.77 13.54 -2.25
C ILE A 109 -4.11 12.55 -1.29
N GLY A 110 -2.92 12.89 -0.80
CA GLY A 110 -2.21 12.05 0.16
C GLY A 110 -2.97 11.87 1.47
N VAL A 111 -3.59 12.92 1.96
CA VAL A 111 -4.43 12.86 3.17
C VAL A 111 -5.63 11.96 2.96
N ILE A 112 -6.29 12.08 1.81
CA ILE A 112 -7.43 11.22 1.46
C ILE A 112 -6.98 9.77 1.41
N LEU A 113 -5.84 9.48 0.78
CA LEU A 113 -5.30 8.12 0.70
C LEU A 113 -4.96 7.56 2.09
N LEU A 114 -4.44 8.42 2.99
CA LEU A 114 -4.16 7.99 4.35
C LEU A 114 -5.43 7.55 5.06
N PHE A 115 -6.50 8.32 4.95
CA PHE A 115 -7.79 7.95 5.56
C PHE A 115 -8.37 6.68 4.95
N LEU A 116 -8.21 6.49 3.64
CA LEU A 116 -8.64 5.26 2.97
C LEU A 116 -7.89 4.05 3.50
N VAL A 117 -6.58 4.18 3.68
CA VAL A 117 -5.76 3.08 4.22
C VAL A 117 -6.16 2.78 5.66
N MET A 118 -6.39 3.81 6.47
CA MET A 118 -6.84 3.62 7.86
C MET A 118 -8.20 2.95 7.92
N ALA A 119 -9.11 3.28 7.02
CA ALA A 119 -10.42 2.64 6.93
C ALA A 119 -10.31 1.18 6.50
N THR A 120 -9.36 0.87 5.64
CA THR A 120 -9.11 -0.49 5.16
C THR A 120 -8.50 -1.35 6.28
N ALA A 121 -7.61 -0.77 7.05
CA ALA A 121 -6.96 -1.47 8.16
C ALA A 121 -7.91 -1.55 9.35
#